data_95bd352202cc34c42770e46ede39735c
#
_entry.id   95bd352202cc34c42770e46ede39735c
#
_cell.length_a   1.000
_cell.length_b   1.000
_cell.length_c   1.000
_cell.angle_alpha   90.00
_cell.angle_beta   90.00
_cell.angle_gamma   90.00
#
_symmetry.space_group_name_H-M   'P 1'
#
loop_
_entity.id
_entity.type
_entity.pdbx_description
1 polymer ?
#
loop_
_entity_poly.entity_id
_entity_poly.type
_entity_poly.pdbx_seq_one_letter_code
_entity_poly.pdbx_strand_id
1 'polypeptide(L)'
;LAFAGVASVASAQQTMTVTEYEVIQVQDKYQVITNPFWSNWFFSVGGGAQVLYGNNDHIGKFRDRVAPTFNVSVGKWVTPGFGLRLQYSGLQAKGFTTSENANYVVGGPREDGSYKQRWDYMNLHGDLMINLNALFGGYNPNRVYEIIPYIGAGWAHAYSRPHTNSATFNAGIINRFRLSNAVDLNLELSATGLELSLIHI
;
A
#
# COMPACT_ATOMS: atom_id res chain seq x y z
N LEU A 1 7.49 3.73 -12.32
CA LEU A 1 7.47 3.82 -10.85
C LEU A 1 6.40 4.81 -10.44
N ALA A 2 5.51 4.46 -9.52
CA ALA A 2 4.49 5.36 -8.98
C ALA A 2 4.77 5.59 -7.49
N PHE A 3 4.70 6.83 -7.03
CA PHE A 3 4.74 7.19 -5.61
C PHE A 3 3.35 7.66 -5.19
N ALA A 4 2.84 7.11 -4.13
CA ALA A 4 1.57 7.49 -3.53
C ALA A 4 1.78 7.85 -2.06
N GLY A 5 1.22 8.97 -1.66
CA GLY A 5 1.05 9.32 -0.25
C GLY A 5 -0.40 9.05 0.12
N VAL A 6 -0.63 8.22 1.11
CA VAL A 6 -1.96 7.80 1.54
C VAL A 6 -2.12 8.10 3.03
N ALA A 7 -3.22 8.74 3.36
CA ALA A 7 -3.71 8.79 4.74
C ALA A 7 -4.85 7.78 4.88
N SER A 8 -4.74 6.88 5.83
CA SER A 8 -5.76 5.87 6.09
C SER A 8 -6.13 5.80 7.57
N VAL A 9 -7.38 5.46 7.83
CA VAL A 9 -7.87 5.13 9.17
C VAL A 9 -7.99 3.61 9.25
N ALA A 10 -7.28 3.01 10.19
CA ALA A 10 -7.35 1.58 10.47
C ALA A 10 -8.15 1.34 11.75
N SER A 11 -9.03 0.34 11.73
CA SER A 11 -9.71 -0.15 12.92
C SER A 11 -9.13 -1.52 13.26
N ALA A 12 -8.53 -1.62 14.44
CA ALA A 12 -8.06 -2.88 15.00
C ALA A 12 -8.98 -3.30 16.16
N GLN A 13 -9.64 -4.43 16.01
CA GLN A 13 -10.41 -5.02 17.09
C GLN A 13 -9.50 -5.90 17.94
N GLN A 14 -8.97 -5.36 19.03
CA GLN A 14 -8.28 -6.15 20.04
C GLN A 14 -9.29 -6.67 21.07
N THR A 15 -9.75 -7.89 20.87
CA THR A 15 -10.41 -8.63 21.95
C THR A 15 -9.33 -9.30 22.78
N MET A 16 -8.88 -8.66 23.84
CA MET A 16 -8.05 -9.31 24.85
C MET A 16 -8.92 -10.24 25.68
N THR A 17 -8.92 -11.52 25.34
CA THR A 17 -9.33 -12.55 26.30
C THR A 17 -8.11 -12.85 27.15
N VAL A 18 -8.03 -12.26 28.33
CA VAL A 18 -7.04 -12.64 29.35
C VAL A 18 -7.46 -14.00 29.88
N THR A 19 -6.92 -15.04 29.29
CA THR A 19 -6.94 -16.37 29.91
C THR A 19 -5.65 -16.43 30.73
N GLU A 20 -5.81 -16.34 32.04
CA GLU A 20 -4.75 -16.49 33.02
C GLU A 20 -4.22 -17.94 32.95
N TYR A 21 -3.15 -18.15 32.20
CA TYR A 21 -2.38 -19.38 32.26
C TYR A 21 -1.15 -19.07 33.09
N GLU A 22 -1.03 -19.78 34.22
CA GLU A 22 0.20 -19.88 34.97
C GLU A 22 1.26 -20.53 34.08
N VAL A 23 2.03 -19.67 33.37
CA VAL A 23 3.12 -20.13 32.50
C VAL A 23 4.33 -20.39 33.37
N ILE A 24 4.62 -21.66 33.62
CA ILE A 24 5.96 -22.08 34.00
C ILE A 24 6.86 -21.70 32.82
N GLN A 25 7.58 -20.61 32.95
CA GLN A 25 8.51 -20.11 31.94
C GLN A 25 9.72 -21.03 31.85
N VAL A 26 9.64 -22.07 31.04
CA VAL A 26 10.82 -22.59 30.37
C VAL A 26 11.05 -21.65 29.18
N GLN A 27 11.92 -20.68 29.35
CA GLN A 27 12.25 -19.67 28.36
C GLN A 27 13.09 -20.33 27.27
N ASP A 28 12.41 -21.00 26.32
CA ASP A 28 13.05 -21.46 25.10
C ASP A 28 13.34 -20.23 24.24
N LYS A 29 14.61 -19.88 24.14
CA LYS A 29 15.13 -18.70 23.44
C LYS A 29 14.72 -18.64 21.95
N TYR A 30 14.17 -19.72 21.41
CA TYR A 30 13.77 -19.87 20.01
C TYR A 30 12.26 -20.05 19.81
N GLN A 31 11.46 -19.96 20.86
CA GLN A 31 10.01 -20.09 20.73
C GLN A 31 9.40 -18.83 20.11
N VAL A 32 8.97 -18.94 18.87
CA VAL A 32 8.19 -17.90 18.20
C VAL A 32 6.76 -17.95 18.70
N ILE A 33 6.37 -16.99 19.54
CA ILE A 33 4.98 -16.85 19.99
C ILE A 33 4.17 -16.22 18.86
N THR A 34 3.28 -17.00 18.26
CA THR A 34 2.34 -16.52 17.24
C THR A 34 0.98 -16.23 17.83
N ASN A 35 0.32 -15.20 17.30
CA ASN A 35 -1.03 -14.87 17.71
C ASN A 35 -2.05 -15.92 17.23
N PRO A 36 -3.10 -16.25 18.01
CA PRO A 36 -4.18 -17.11 17.55
C PRO A 36 -4.78 -16.63 16.22
N PHE A 37 -5.29 -17.57 15.41
CA PHE A 37 -5.74 -17.24 14.05
C PHE A 37 -6.77 -16.11 14.01
N TRP A 38 -7.74 -16.07 14.91
CA TRP A 38 -8.81 -15.09 14.95
C TRP A 38 -8.45 -13.77 15.65
N SER A 39 -7.26 -13.67 16.22
CA SER A 39 -6.80 -12.48 16.93
C SER A 39 -5.98 -11.56 16.02
N ASN A 40 -5.97 -10.25 16.35
CA ASN A 40 -5.11 -9.23 15.74
C ASN A 40 -5.34 -9.00 14.24
N TRP A 41 -6.57 -9.18 13.80
CA TRP A 41 -7.01 -8.71 12.50
C TRP A 41 -7.23 -7.20 12.51
N PHE A 42 -6.94 -6.56 11.39
CA PHE A 42 -7.26 -5.16 11.17
C PHE A 42 -7.88 -4.96 9.80
N PHE A 43 -8.66 -3.91 9.68
CA PHE A 43 -9.23 -3.42 8.44
C PHE A 43 -8.84 -1.95 8.29
N SER A 44 -8.48 -1.51 7.08
CA SER A 44 -8.23 -0.10 6.85
C SER A 44 -8.84 0.39 5.53
N VAL A 45 -9.23 1.66 5.52
CA VAL A 45 -9.70 2.38 4.36
C VAL A 45 -8.99 3.72 4.30
N GLY A 46 -8.58 4.13 3.12
CA GLY A 46 -7.82 5.36 2.97
C GLY A 46 -7.93 5.97 1.60
N GLY A 47 -7.52 7.22 1.51
CA GLY A 47 -7.43 7.97 0.27
C GLY A 47 -6.18 8.84 0.26
N GLY A 48 -5.69 9.12 -0.92
CA GLY A 48 -4.47 9.90 -1.08
C GLY A 48 -4.25 10.41 -2.48
N ALA A 49 -3.02 10.75 -2.77
CA ALA A 49 -2.58 11.20 -4.07
C ALA A 49 -1.39 10.37 -4.53
N GLN A 50 -1.32 10.13 -5.81
CA GLN A 50 -0.23 9.40 -6.44
C GLN A 50 0.32 10.14 -7.64
N VAL A 51 1.55 9.85 -7.99
CA VAL A 51 2.23 10.37 -9.17
C VAL A 51 2.89 9.20 -9.91
N LEU A 52 2.63 9.11 -11.19
CA LEU A 52 3.28 8.14 -12.05
C LEU A 52 4.63 8.69 -12.52
N TYR A 53 5.65 7.84 -12.49
CA TYR A 53 6.97 8.12 -13.05
C TYR A 53 7.27 7.14 -14.19
N GLY A 54 7.58 7.68 -15.36
CA GLY A 54 7.87 6.93 -16.59
C GLY A 54 8.86 7.69 -17.48
N ASN A 55 9.07 7.18 -18.68
CA ASN A 55 10.09 7.70 -19.59
C ASN A 55 9.86 9.14 -20.08
N ASN A 56 8.63 9.64 -20.01
CA ASN A 56 8.22 10.95 -20.52
C ASN A 56 7.95 11.98 -19.39
N ASP A 57 8.51 11.78 -18.22
CA ASP A 57 8.21 12.61 -17.04
C ASP A 57 8.72 14.06 -17.12
N HIS A 58 9.68 14.31 -18.00
CA HIS A 58 10.19 15.64 -18.28
C HIS A 58 9.20 16.52 -19.05
N ILE A 59 8.11 15.90 -19.60
CA ILE A 59 7.11 16.54 -20.47
C ILE A 59 6.05 17.17 -19.62
N GLY A 60 5.99 17.91 -18.80
CA GLY A 60 4.83 18.52 -18.12
C GLY A 60 5.07 18.80 -16.65
N LYS A 61 4.21 19.61 -16.10
CA LYS A 61 4.33 20.03 -14.71
C LYS A 61 3.98 18.88 -13.76
N PHE A 62 4.69 18.77 -12.65
CA PHE A 62 4.42 17.78 -11.60
C PHE A 62 2.93 17.73 -11.19
N ARG A 63 2.29 18.90 -11.05
CA ARG A 63 0.88 19.00 -10.65
C ARG A 63 -0.09 18.30 -11.61
N ASP A 64 0.25 18.26 -12.89
CA ASP A 64 -0.61 17.66 -13.92
C ASP A 64 -0.62 16.14 -13.87
N ARG A 65 0.38 15.54 -13.19
CA ARG A 65 0.53 14.08 -12.99
C ARG A 65 -0.08 13.59 -11.68
N VAL A 66 -0.41 14.50 -10.77
CA VAL A 66 -1.05 14.12 -9.52
C VAL A 66 -2.45 13.56 -9.81
N ALA A 67 -2.70 12.36 -9.33
CA ALA A 67 -3.98 11.67 -9.46
C ALA A 67 -4.46 11.18 -8.10
N PRO A 68 -5.77 11.15 -7.85
CA PRO A 68 -6.31 10.58 -6.62
C PRO A 68 -6.10 9.07 -6.59
N THR A 69 -5.90 8.54 -5.40
CA THR A 69 -5.90 7.11 -5.13
C THR A 69 -6.78 6.79 -3.94
N PHE A 70 -7.34 5.59 -3.93
CA PHE A 70 -8.14 5.03 -2.85
C PHE A 70 -7.60 3.66 -2.51
N ASN A 71 -7.63 3.29 -1.24
CA ASN A 71 -7.25 1.96 -0.83
C ASN A 71 -8.19 1.37 0.23
N VAL A 72 -8.28 0.06 0.20
CA VAL A 72 -8.93 -0.76 1.22
C VAL A 72 -8.01 -1.92 1.51
N SER A 73 -7.81 -2.22 2.78
CA SER A 73 -7.00 -3.37 3.14
C SER A 73 -7.56 -4.14 4.33
N VAL A 74 -7.23 -5.41 4.34
CA VAL A 74 -7.43 -6.30 5.47
C VAL A 74 -6.10 -6.97 5.78
N GLY A 75 -5.79 -7.09 7.04
CA GLY A 75 -4.53 -7.71 7.44
C GLY A 75 -4.59 -8.31 8.83
N LYS A 76 -3.51 -8.96 9.18
CA LYS A 76 -3.36 -9.67 10.45
C LYS A 76 -1.93 -9.54 10.95
N TRP A 77 -1.78 -9.23 12.22
CA TRP A 77 -0.52 -9.35 12.93
C TRP A 77 -0.31 -10.79 13.38
N VAL A 78 0.63 -11.48 12.74
CA VAL A 78 1.00 -12.87 13.07
C VAL A 78 1.79 -12.90 14.37
N THR A 79 2.73 -11.96 14.52
CA THR A 79 3.47 -11.67 15.74
C THR A 79 3.44 -10.17 16.00
N PRO A 80 3.86 -9.66 17.16
CA PRO A 80 3.97 -8.21 17.37
C PRO A 80 4.86 -7.48 16.35
N GLY A 81 5.86 -8.17 15.78
CA GLY A 81 6.82 -7.61 14.83
C GLY A 81 6.50 -7.87 13.37
N PHE A 82 5.63 -8.85 13.05
CA PHE A 82 5.34 -9.26 11.68
C PHE A 82 3.86 -9.36 11.40
N GLY A 83 3.43 -8.77 10.30
CA GLY A 83 2.05 -8.80 9.83
C GLY A 83 1.94 -9.10 8.34
N LEU A 84 0.76 -9.54 7.94
CA LEU A 84 0.37 -9.74 6.55
C LEU A 84 -0.81 -8.84 6.23
N ARG A 85 -0.81 -8.26 5.02
CA ARG A 85 -1.88 -7.40 4.53
C ARG A 85 -2.24 -7.78 3.10
N LEU A 86 -3.52 -7.81 2.80
CA LEU A 86 -4.04 -7.80 1.44
C LEU A 86 -4.64 -6.42 1.21
N GLN A 87 -4.18 -5.72 0.17
CA GLN A 87 -4.61 -4.37 -0.14
C GLN A 87 -5.11 -4.27 -1.57
N TYR A 88 -6.28 -3.69 -1.74
CA TYR A 88 -6.80 -3.15 -2.98
C TYR A 88 -6.49 -1.66 -3.02
N SER A 89 -5.85 -1.19 -4.08
CA SER A 89 -5.56 0.23 -4.29
C SER A 89 -5.79 0.61 -5.75
N GLY A 90 -6.01 1.88 -6.01
CA GLY A 90 -6.19 2.41 -7.36
C GLY A 90 -7.10 3.61 -7.37
N LEU A 91 -7.58 3.96 -8.48
CA LEU A 91 -8.59 4.85 -9.02
C LEU A 91 -8.13 5.33 -10.38
N GLN A 92 -7.23 6.29 -10.43
CA GLN A 92 -6.84 6.97 -11.66
C GLN A 92 -5.34 7.18 -11.73
N ALA A 93 -4.75 6.91 -12.87
CA ALA A 93 -3.37 7.30 -13.18
C ALA A 93 -3.34 8.34 -14.29
N LYS A 94 -2.35 9.23 -14.23
CA LYS A 94 -2.12 10.28 -15.21
C LYS A 94 -0.68 10.26 -15.68
N GLY A 95 -0.48 10.47 -16.98
CA GLY A 95 0.83 10.53 -17.61
C GLY A 95 0.85 11.46 -18.81
N PHE A 96 1.99 11.51 -19.48
CA PHE A 96 2.20 12.24 -20.73
C PHE A 96 2.86 11.36 -21.78
N THR A 97 2.55 11.63 -23.04
CA THR A 97 3.17 11.00 -24.21
C THR A 97 3.41 12.01 -25.30
N THR A 98 4.36 11.75 -26.18
CA THR A 98 4.60 12.53 -27.40
C THR A 98 3.89 11.96 -28.62
N SER A 99 3.25 10.80 -28.49
CA SER A 99 2.55 10.12 -29.58
C SER A 99 1.03 10.31 -29.45
N GLU A 100 0.40 10.80 -30.49
CA GLU A 100 -1.06 10.92 -30.59
C GLU A 100 -1.76 9.56 -30.53
N ASN A 101 -1.13 8.54 -31.10
CA ASN A 101 -1.67 7.18 -31.16
C ASN A 101 -1.33 6.33 -29.94
N ALA A 102 -0.75 6.93 -28.90
CA ALA A 102 -0.48 6.20 -27.67
C ALA A 102 -1.78 5.84 -26.93
N ASN A 103 -1.73 4.75 -26.18
CA ASN A 103 -2.85 4.31 -25.37
C ASN A 103 -3.23 5.37 -24.32
N TYR A 104 -4.53 5.48 -24.01
CA TYR A 104 -5.08 6.33 -22.94
C TYR A 104 -4.95 7.84 -23.17
N VAL A 105 -4.66 8.30 -24.37
CA VAL A 105 -4.63 9.72 -24.71
C VAL A 105 -6.00 10.36 -24.52
N VAL A 106 -6.02 11.53 -23.87
CA VAL A 106 -7.23 12.29 -23.58
C VAL A 106 -7.04 13.74 -24.03
N GLY A 107 -7.86 14.17 -24.98
CA GLY A 107 -7.83 15.53 -25.54
C GLY A 107 -6.83 15.70 -26.70
N GLY A 108 -6.70 16.93 -27.18
CA GLY A 108 -5.80 17.30 -28.29
C GLY A 108 -4.36 17.59 -27.80
N PRO A 109 -3.45 17.91 -28.74
CA PRO A 109 -2.08 18.28 -28.46
C PRO A 109 -2.02 19.55 -27.59
N ARG A 110 -1.06 19.57 -26.68
CA ARG A 110 -0.73 20.75 -25.88
C ARG A 110 0.19 21.69 -26.67
N GLU A 111 0.43 22.88 -26.12
CA GLU A 111 1.34 23.86 -26.73
C GLU A 111 2.77 23.33 -26.92
N ASP A 112 3.18 22.36 -26.09
CA ASP A 112 4.49 21.70 -26.17
C ASP A 112 4.51 20.45 -27.07
N GLY A 113 3.41 20.18 -27.80
CA GLY A 113 3.25 19.02 -28.68
C GLY A 113 3.03 17.68 -27.95
N SER A 114 2.86 17.70 -26.64
CA SER A 114 2.59 16.51 -25.85
C SER A 114 1.09 16.24 -25.70
N TYR A 115 0.74 15.00 -25.37
CA TYR A 115 -0.62 14.56 -25.11
C TYR A 115 -0.74 14.08 -23.67
N LYS A 116 -1.88 14.41 -23.02
CA LYS A 116 -2.21 13.89 -21.70
C LYS A 116 -2.72 12.45 -21.82
N GLN A 117 -2.29 11.61 -20.90
CA GLN A 117 -2.83 10.27 -20.72
C GLN A 117 -3.56 10.18 -19.38
N ARG A 118 -4.67 9.44 -19.39
CA ARG A 118 -5.45 9.15 -18.18
C ARG A 118 -6.12 7.80 -18.33
N TRP A 119 -5.98 6.97 -17.29
CA TRP A 119 -6.65 5.68 -17.22
C TRP A 119 -7.03 5.33 -15.80
N ASP A 120 -8.09 4.53 -15.68
CA ASP A 120 -8.54 3.98 -14.42
C ASP A 120 -7.94 2.59 -14.26
N TYR A 121 -7.47 2.29 -13.05
CA TYR A 121 -6.81 1.03 -12.76
C TYR A 121 -7.07 0.58 -11.33
N MET A 122 -6.83 -0.70 -11.07
CA MET A 122 -6.67 -1.27 -9.75
C MET A 122 -5.32 -1.95 -9.59
N ASN A 123 -4.87 -2.06 -8.36
CA ASN A 123 -3.74 -2.87 -7.94
C ASN A 123 -4.15 -3.67 -6.70
N LEU A 124 -4.16 -4.99 -6.83
CA LEU A 124 -4.40 -5.92 -5.73
C LEU A 124 -3.08 -6.56 -5.36
N HIS A 125 -2.62 -6.36 -4.12
CA HIS A 125 -1.33 -6.85 -3.67
C HIS A 125 -1.37 -7.40 -2.25
N GLY A 126 -0.51 -8.39 -2.00
CA GLY A 126 -0.24 -8.92 -0.68
C GLY A 126 1.08 -8.38 -0.16
N ASP A 127 1.11 -7.95 1.09
CA ASP A 127 2.26 -7.31 1.72
C ASP A 127 2.71 -8.07 2.97
N LEU A 128 4.03 -8.14 3.14
CA LEU A 128 4.68 -8.48 4.39
C LEU A 128 5.04 -7.18 5.11
N MET A 129 4.50 -7.00 6.31
CA MET A 129 4.71 -5.82 7.14
C MET A 129 5.64 -6.13 8.31
N ILE A 130 6.53 -5.20 8.63
CA ILE A 130 7.50 -5.32 9.72
C ILE A 130 7.32 -4.14 10.67
N ASN A 131 6.88 -4.39 11.91
CA ASN A 131 6.80 -3.36 12.93
C ASN A 131 8.17 -3.18 13.60
N LEU A 132 8.91 -2.16 13.18
CA LEU A 132 10.26 -1.89 13.69
C LEU A 132 10.26 -1.59 15.19
N ASN A 133 9.26 -0.86 15.66
CA ASN A 133 9.17 -0.51 17.07
C ASN A 133 8.94 -1.73 17.97
N ALA A 134 8.13 -2.69 17.51
CA ALA A 134 7.91 -3.93 18.25
C ALA A 134 9.15 -4.85 18.18
N LEU A 135 9.83 -4.87 17.03
CA LEU A 135 11.00 -5.72 16.81
C LEU A 135 12.20 -5.30 17.67
N PHE A 136 12.49 -3.99 17.72
CA PHE A 136 13.66 -3.46 18.44
C PHE A 136 13.34 -2.99 19.85
N GLY A 137 12.15 -2.47 20.09
CA GLY A 137 11.73 -1.92 21.39
C GLY A 137 10.79 -2.81 22.19
N GLY A 138 10.56 -4.04 21.74
CA GLY A 138 9.61 -4.96 22.35
C GLY A 138 8.14 -4.56 22.17
N TYR A 139 7.24 -5.48 22.53
CA TYR A 139 5.80 -5.22 22.47
C TYR A 139 5.39 -4.24 23.58
N ASN A 140 4.68 -3.19 23.21
CA ASN A 140 4.10 -2.22 24.12
C ASN A 140 2.68 -1.82 23.63
N PRO A 141 1.61 -2.26 24.32
CA PRO A 141 0.23 -1.98 23.91
C PRO A 141 -0.14 -0.50 24.00
N ASN A 142 0.59 0.30 24.75
CA ASN A 142 0.33 1.73 24.93
C ASN A 142 1.17 2.62 24.00
N ARG A 143 1.89 2.03 23.04
CA ARG A 143 2.71 2.80 22.12
C ARG A 143 1.81 3.60 21.19
N VAL A 144 2.05 4.91 21.14
CA VAL A 144 1.25 5.86 20.34
C VAL A 144 1.71 5.89 18.89
N TYR A 145 3.01 5.68 18.63
CA TYR A 145 3.60 5.79 17.29
C TYR A 145 4.39 4.56 16.92
N GLU A 146 4.20 4.07 15.70
CA GLU A 146 4.93 2.93 15.15
C GLU A 146 5.27 3.14 13.68
N ILE A 147 6.45 2.66 13.29
CA ILE A 147 6.97 2.66 11.92
C ILE A 147 6.90 1.25 11.39
N ILE A 148 6.22 1.07 10.27
CA ILE A 148 5.94 -0.23 9.69
C ILE A 148 6.30 -0.21 8.21
N PRO A 149 7.56 -0.49 7.83
CA PRO A 149 7.90 -0.77 6.45
C PRO A 149 7.21 -2.05 5.98
N TYR A 150 6.96 -2.12 4.68
CA TYR A 150 6.41 -3.29 4.04
C TYR A 150 6.95 -3.47 2.63
N ILE A 151 6.90 -4.71 2.17
CA ILE A 151 7.15 -5.11 0.80
C ILE A 151 6.05 -6.07 0.37
N GLY A 152 5.66 -6.02 -0.89
CA GLY A 152 4.59 -6.84 -1.40
C GLY A 152 4.67 -7.09 -2.89
N ALA A 153 3.91 -8.06 -3.33
CA ALA A 153 3.73 -8.39 -4.73
C ALA A 153 2.23 -8.46 -5.05
N GLY A 154 1.88 -8.14 -6.28
CA GLY A 154 0.51 -8.08 -6.67
C GLY A 154 0.27 -8.06 -8.17
N TRP A 155 -0.92 -7.66 -8.52
CA TRP A 155 -1.41 -7.61 -9.87
C TRP A 155 -2.22 -6.32 -10.08
N ALA A 156 -1.87 -5.59 -11.13
CA ALA A 156 -2.59 -4.42 -11.58
C ALA A 156 -3.38 -4.70 -12.86
N HIS A 157 -4.57 -4.11 -12.93
CA HIS A 157 -5.44 -4.17 -14.10
C HIS A 157 -5.90 -2.76 -14.48
N ALA A 158 -5.70 -2.39 -15.75
CA ALA A 158 -6.24 -1.16 -16.30
C ALA A 158 -7.64 -1.41 -16.89
N TYR A 159 -8.63 -0.67 -16.39
CA TYR A 159 -10.01 -0.75 -16.89
C TYR A 159 -10.23 0.01 -18.18
N SER A 160 -9.40 1.00 -18.46
CA SER A 160 -9.45 1.77 -19.70
C SER A 160 -8.95 0.93 -20.89
N ARG A 161 -9.51 1.16 -22.08
CA ARG A 161 -9.07 0.44 -23.30
C ARG A 161 -7.77 1.03 -23.85
N PRO A 162 -6.82 0.18 -24.28
CA PRO A 162 -6.81 -1.27 -24.19
C PRO A 162 -6.64 -1.76 -22.76
N HIS A 163 -7.38 -2.82 -22.38
CA HIS A 163 -7.23 -3.45 -21.05
C HIS A 163 -5.85 -4.07 -20.94
N THR A 164 -5.15 -3.77 -19.87
CA THR A 164 -3.78 -4.24 -19.64
C THR A 164 -3.66 -4.83 -18.25
N ASN A 165 -2.95 -5.94 -18.15
CA ASN A 165 -2.59 -6.59 -16.90
C ASN A 165 -1.09 -6.47 -16.68
N SER A 166 -0.68 -6.31 -15.43
CA SER A 166 0.73 -6.17 -15.07
C SER A 166 0.99 -6.77 -13.70
N ALA A 167 2.08 -7.49 -13.56
CA ALA A 167 2.57 -7.83 -12.23
C ALA A 167 3.09 -6.56 -11.54
N THR A 168 2.92 -6.48 -10.23
CA THR A 168 3.35 -5.33 -9.43
C THR A 168 4.25 -5.77 -8.28
N PHE A 169 5.24 -4.95 -8.01
CA PHE A 169 6.02 -5.00 -6.79
C PHE A 169 5.74 -3.72 -6.00
N ASN A 170 5.37 -3.86 -4.75
CA ASN A 170 4.96 -2.77 -3.88
C ASN A 170 5.91 -2.68 -2.69
N ALA A 171 6.30 -1.48 -2.32
CA ALA A 171 7.07 -1.22 -1.12
C ALA A 171 6.66 0.12 -0.52
N GLY A 172 6.72 0.23 0.80
CA GLY A 172 6.36 1.48 1.46
C GLY A 172 6.63 1.46 2.94
N ILE A 173 6.24 2.57 3.57
CA ILE A 173 6.34 2.79 5.01
C ILE A 173 5.01 3.33 5.50
N ILE A 174 4.45 2.68 6.51
CA ILE A 174 3.28 3.13 7.23
C ILE A 174 3.76 3.75 8.54
N ASN A 175 3.39 5.01 8.78
CA ASN A 175 3.52 5.67 10.06
C ASN A 175 2.17 5.56 10.74
N ARG A 176 2.06 4.71 11.75
CA ARG A 176 0.83 4.43 12.49
C ARG A 176 0.79 5.25 13.75
N PHE A 177 -0.29 5.98 13.94
CA PHE A 177 -0.60 6.76 15.14
C PHE A 177 -1.84 6.18 15.80
N ARG A 178 -1.69 5.66 17.00
CA ARG A 178 -2.81 5.15 17.78
C ARG A 178 -3.65 6.30 18.33
N LEU A 179 -4.90 6.38 17.90
CA LEU A 179 -5.86 7.38 18.38
C LEU A 179 -6.70 6.82 19.54
N SER A 180 -6.99 5.53 19.52
CA SER A 180 -7.72 4.82 20.58
C SER A 180 -7.35 3.33 20.57
N ASN A 181 -7.98 2.55 21.44
CA ASN A 181 -7.78 1.10 21.48
C ASN A 181 -8.31 0.37 20.23
N ALA A 182 -9.16 1.02 19.44
CA ALA A 182 -9.79 0.42 18.27
C ALA A 182 -9.51 1.18 16.96
N VAL A 183 -8.90 2.37 17.04
CA VAL A 183 -8.72 3.24 15.86
C VAL A 183 -7.30 3.75 15.79
N ASP A 184 -6.68 3.52 14.64
CA ASP A 184 -5.35 4.02 14.30
C ASP A 184 -5.46 4.96 13.07
N LEU A 185 -4.65 6.01 13.05
CA LEU A 185 -4.41 6.84 11.89
C LEU A 185 -3.10 6.38 11.22
N ASN A 186 -3.17 6.04 9.93
CA ASN A 186 -2.00 5.64 9.16
C ASN A 186 -1.65 6.70 8.12
N LEU A 187 -0.40 7.13 8.13
CA LEU A 187 0.19 7.91 7.04
C LEU A 187 1.13 7.00 6.26
N GLU A 188 0.74 6.65 5.04
CA GLU A 188 1.46 5.71 4.20
C GLU A 188 2.17 6.41 3.05
N LEU A 189 3.45 6.12 2.88
CA LEU A 189 4.23 6.47 1.70
C LEU A 189 4.62 5.18 0.98
N SER A 190 4.21 5.05 -0.28
CA SER A 190 4.39 3.83 -1.06
C SER A 190 4.97 4.07 -2.44
N ALA A 191 5.64 3.07 -2.96
CA ALA A 191 6.14 3.00 -4.32
C ALA A 191 5.68 1.68 -4.94
N THR A 192 5.16 1.75 -6.17
CA THR A 192 4.74 0.58 -6.94
C THR A 192 5.53 0.51 -8.23
N GLY A 193 6.26 -0.57 -8.42
CA GLY A 193 6.88 -0.94 -9.69
C GLY A 193 5.92 -1.78 -10.51
N LEU A 194 5.79 -1.45 -11.80
CA LEU A 194 4.98 -2.20 -12.75
C LEU A 194 5.92 -2.89 -13.74
N GLU A 195 5.72 -4.18 -13.97
CA GLU A 195 6.41 -4.89 -15.04
C GLU A 195 5.66 -4.67 -16.35
N LEU A 196 6.20 -3.81 -17.21
CA LEU A 196 5.61 -3.50 -18.53
C LEU A 196 5.99 -4.54 -19.60
N SER A 197 6.67 -5.62 -19.22
CA SER A 197 7.40 -6.50 -20.15
C SER A 197 6.59 -7.65 -20.77
N LEU A 198 5.34 -7.90 -20.41
CA LEU A 198 4.66 -9.14 -20.78
C LEU A 198 3.53 -8.99 -21.81
N ILE A 199 3.49 -7.92 -22.60
CA ILE A 199 2.50 -7.84 -23.70
C ILE A 199 3.17 -7.45 -25.01
N HIS A 200 3.98 -8.37 -25.51
CA HIS A 200 4.20 -8.56 -26.91
C HIS A 200 3.87 -10.02 -27.26
N ILE A 201 2.63 -10.29 -27.47
CA ILE A 201 2.13 -11.36 -28.35
C ILE A 201 0.97 -10.76 -29.14
#